data_78c9c2cb1833d171a2ffe3c01c18b70e
#
_entry.id   78c9c2cb1833d171a2ffe3c01c18b70e
#
_cell.length_a   1.000
_cell.length_b   1.000
_cell.length_c   1.000
_cell.angle_alpha   90.00
_cell.angle_beta   90.00
_cell.angle_gamma   90.00
#
_symmetry.space_group_name_H-M   'P 1'
#
loop_
_entity.id
_entity.type
_entity.pdbx_description
1 polymer ?
#
loop_
_entity_poly.entity_id
_entity_poly.type
_entity_poly.pdbx_seq_one_letter_code
_entity_poly.pdbx_strand_id
1 'polypeptide(L)'
;MKKKSLSAKKTIHKSLLNHLNNSQIKKVFNGFKNYLDKFIKKKDKIGVAISGGPDSLALAFLAKCYFLTNKLDSKFFIVDHKIRKESSKEAKLVRLFLKKFNINCEILNWHGKKPHSNIQGIARNKRYALLKNACKKNDIKHLLIGHHVDDLYENFFIRLLRGSGLKGLSSFGETVKEEESNIVILRPLINFEKKHLIYISKNVFKFFIEDPSNQNLNFQRSRIRKLIFDLNKEGLDKKKLDLTIRNLKSSNNSINFYVTKNIQDNAKFLKQENTYILNKFFFNQSQEVIFRSFSIVLKKISSRYY
;
A
#
# COMPACT_ATOMS: atom_id res chain seq x y z
N MET A 1 19.82 34.91 -10.71
CA MET A 1 18.59 34.11 -10.54
C MET A 1 18.75 32.81 -9.70
N LYS A 2 19.82 32.00 -9.82
CA LYS A 2 19.99 30.75 -9.04
C LYS A 2 20.02 30.88 -7.51
N LYS A 3 20.62 31.95 -6.94
CA LYS A 3 20.68 32.16 -5.46
C LYS A 3 19.31 32.44 -4.83
N LYS A 4 18.41 33.23 -5.46
CA LYS A 4 17.05 33.49 -4.95
C LYS A 4 16.17 32.23 -4.91
N SER A 5 16.30 31.33 -5.88
CA SER A 5 15.53 30.07 -5.93
C SER A 5 15.97 29.06 -4.87
N LEU A 6 17.25 29.04 -4.50
CA LEU A 6 17.80 28.19 -3.43
C LEU A 6 17.35 28.64 -2.03
N SER A 7 17.28 29.95 -1.79
CA SER A 7 16.77 30.53 -0.54
C SER A 7 15.29 30.21 -0.34
N ALA A 8 14.47 30.39 -1.37
CA ALA A 8 13.04 30.06 -1.32
C ALA A 8 12.78 28.56 -1.04
N LYS A 9 13.56 27.65 -1.66
CA LYS A 9 13.45 26.20 -1.39
C LYS A 9 13.80 25.85 0.06
N LYS A 10 14.86 26.44 0.63
CA LYS A 10 15.24 26.25 2.04
C LYS A 10 14.13 26.71 2.99
N THR A 11 13.51 27.85 2.70
CA THR A 11 12.39 28.40 3.49
C THR A 11 11.19 27.45 3.47
N ILE A 12 10.80 26.93 2.30
CA ILE A 12 9.70 25.97 2.17
C ILE A 12 10.01 24.67 2.94
N HIS A 13 11.23 24.15 2.84
CA HIS A 13 11.63 22.94 3.56
C HIS A 13 11.57 23.15 5.08
N LYS A 14 12.05 24.30 5.58
CA LYS A 14 11.97 24.66 7.00
C LYS A 14 10.52 24.77 7.46
N SER A 15 9.65 25.41 6.67
CA SER A 15 8.23 25.52 6.95
C SER A 15 7.56 24.15 7.07
N LEU A 16 7.84 23.21 6.14
CA LEU A 16 7.31 21.85 6.22
C LEU A 16 7.78 21.13 7.50
N LEU A 17 9.08 21.20 7.82
CA LEU A 17 9.62 20.57 9.01
C LEU A 17 9.09 21.16 10.32
N ASN A 18 8.73 22.46 10.33
CA ASN A 18 8.13 23.10 11.50
C ASN A 18 6.79 22.47 11.91
N HIS A 19 6.02 21.89 10.97
CA HIS A 19 4.79 21.16 11.33
C HIS A 19 5.06 19.92 12.20
N LEU A 20 6.29 19.38 12.21
CA LEU A 20 6.69 18.28 13.09
C LEU A 20 6.80 18.71 14.56
N ASN A 21 6.75 20.01 14.90
CA ASN A 21 6.68 20.49 16.27
C ASN A 21 5.30 20.24 16.91
N ASN A 22 4.26 20.03 16.10
CA ASN A 22 2.95 19.60 16.59
C ASN A 22 3.04 18.16 17.12
N SER A 23 2.64 17.95 18.38
CA SER A 23 2.78 16.65 19.07
C SER A 23 2.06 15.50 18.38
N GLN A 24 0.86 15.73 17.83
CA GLN A 24 0.08 14.72 17.11
C GLN A 24 0.75 14.35 15.79
N ILE A 25 1.21 15.34 15.02
CA ILE A 25 1.93 15.13 13.76
C ILE A 25 3.26 14.41 14.02
N LYS A 26 4.00 14.82 15.05
CA LYS A 26 5.27 14.20 15.46
C LYS A 26 5.10 12.74 15.83
N LYS A 27 4.03 12.39 16.56
CA LYS A 27 3.73 10.98 16.91
C LYS A 27 3.53 10.13 15.68
N VAL A 28 2.77 10.60 14.68
CA VAL A 28 2.55 9.89 13.43
C VAL A 28 3.86 9.80 12.63
N PHE A 29 4.62 10.90 12.55
CA PHE A 29 5.90 10.92 11.84
C PHE A 29 6.92 9.94 12.45
N ASN A 30 7.01 9.85 13.76
CA ASN A 30 7.92 8.91 14.42
C ASN A 30 7.55 7.45 14.09
N GLY A 31 6.28 7.08 14.14
CA GLY A 31 5.85 5.73 13.75
C GLY A 31 6.07 5.44 12.26
N PHE A 32 5.82 6.42 11.40
CA PHE A 32 6.13 6.39 9.98
C PHE A 32 7.63 6.18 9.72
N LYS A 33 8.47 6.95 10.39
CA LYS A 33 9.94 6.86 10.32
C LYS A 33 10.42 5.49 10.77
N ASN A 34 9.99 5.03 11.95
CA ASN A 34 10.37 3.71 12.51
C ASN A 34 9.96 2.55 11.60
N TYR A 35 8.86 2.70 10.85
CA TYR A 35 8.47 1.71 9.85
C TYR A 35 9.43 1.73 8.65
N LEU A 36 9.74 2.91 8.09
CA LEU A 36 10.58 3.02 6.90
C LEU A 36 12.03 2.65 7.17
N ASP A 37 12.58 2.96 8.34
CA ASP A 37 13.96 2.65 8.73
C ASP A 37 14.27 1.13 8.70
N LYS A 38 13.24 0.27 8.74
CA LYS A 38 13.39 -1.18 8.61
C LYS A 38 13.66 -1.65 7.18
N PHE A 39 13.29 -0.85 6.17
CA PHE A 39 13.32 -1.25 4.76
C PHE A 39 14.24 -0.40 3.91
N ILE A 40 14.40 0.88 4.24
CA ILE A 40 15.04 1.87 3.38
C ILE A 40 16.49 2.11 3.79
N LYS A 41 17.39 2.06 2.81
CA LYS A 41 18.84 2.34 2.97
C LYS A 41 19.20 3.71 2.38
N LYS A 42 20.35 4.28 2.81
CA LYS A 42 20.79 5.63 2.43
C LYS A 42 20.90 5.92 0.92
N LYS A 43 21.01 4.90 0.07
CA LYS A 43 21.12 5.06 -1.39
C LYS A 43 19.86 4.71 -2.16
N ASP A 44 18.78 4.32 -1.46
CA ASP A 44 17.56 3.89 -2.13
C ASP A 44 16.83 5.08 -2.75
N LYS A 45 16.33 4.87 -3.97
CA LYS A 45 15.36 5.74 -4.62
C LYS A 45 13.95 5.27 -4.27
N ILE A 46 13.08 6.20 -3.90
CA ILE A 46 11.77 5.88 -3.34
C ILE A 46 10.67 6.55 -4.16
N GLY A 47 9.64 5.78 -4.49
CA GLY A 47 8.42 6.25 -5.12
C GLY A 47 7.31 6.49 -4.09
N VAL A 48 6.50 7.52 -4.29
CA VAL A 48 5.33 7.83 -3.47
C VAL A 48 4.12 7.99 -4.35
N ALA A 49 3.08 7.18 -4.13
CA ALA A 49 1.83 7.26 -4.87
C ALA A 49 0.86 8.24 -4.21
N ILE A 50 0.34 9.19 -4.98
CA ILE A 50 -0.56 10.25 -4.54
C ILE A 50 -1.86 10.17 -5.33
N SER A 51 -3.00 10.33 -4.65
CA SER A 51 -4.34 10.41 -5.28
C SER A 51 -5.02 11.77 -5.09
N GLY A 52 -4.49 12.62 -4.21
CA GLY A 52 -5.09 13.91 -3.85
C GLY A 52 -6.04 13.87 -2.66
N GLY A 53 -6.47 12.69 -2.21
CA GLY A 53 -7.24 12.53 -0.98
C GLY A 53 -6.37 12.72 0.28
N PRO A 54 -7.00 12.88 1.46
CA PRO A 54 -6.30 13.25 2.70
C PRO A 54 -5.19 12.26 3.08
N ASP A 55 -5.43 10.96 2.91
CA ASP A 55 -4.48 9.90 3.27
C ASP A 55 -3.20 9.99 2.43
N SER A 56 -3.35 10.21 1.13
CA SER A 56 -2.23 10.33 0.21
C SER A 56 -1.48 11.66 0.35
N LEU A 57 -2.15 12.73 0.74
CA LEU A 57 -1.50 14.01 1.05
C LEU A 57 -0.73 13.92 2.37
N ALA A 58 -1.31 13.30 3.40
CA ALA A 58 -0.58 13.01 4.64
C ALA A 58 0.68 12.17 4.35
N LEU A 59 0.56 11.12 3.51
CA LEU A 59 1.70 10.34 3.04
C LEU A 59 2.76 11.22 2.35
N ALA A 60 2.33 12.12 1.45
CA ALA A 60 3.23 13.02 0.72
C ALA A 60 4.02 13.94 1.67
N PHE A 61 3.36 14.51 2.68
CA PHE A 61 4.01 15.33 3.69
C PHE A 61 5.02 14.53 4.52
N LEU A 62 4.59 13.41 5.12
CA LEU A 62 5.44 12.58 5.97
C LEU A 62 6.66 12.04 5.20
N ALA A 63 6.43 11.57 3.97
CA ALA A 63 7.51 11.13 3.09
C ALA A 63 8.47 12.27 2.75
N LYS A 64 7.96 13.46 2.41
CA LYS A 64 8.80 14.62 2.13
C LYS A 64 9.67 15.01 3.33
N CYS A 65 9.11 15.04 4.53
CA CYS A 65 9.88 15.29 5.75
C CYS A 65 10.96 14.23 5.97
N TYR A 66 10.61 12.95 5.81
CA TYR A 66 11.56 11.84 5.95
C TYR A 66 12.70 11.92 4.94
N PHE A 67 12.42 12.26 3.68
CA PHE A 67 13.44 12.39 2.65
C PHE A 67 14.35 13.60 2.87
N LEU A 68 13.81 14.70 3.38
CA LEU A 68 14.60 15.88 3.73
C LEU A 68 15.57 15.59 4.88
N THR A 69 15.10 14.88 5.93
CA THR A 69 15.94 14.57 7.09
C THR A 69 17.02 13.54 6.79
N ASN A 70 16.76 12.59 5.88
CA ASN A 70 17.68 11.51 5.53
C ASN A 70 18.44 11.73 4.22
N LYS A 71 18.25 12.87 3.53
CA LYS A 71 18.86 13.22 2.24
C LYS A 71 18.67 12.15 1.17
N LEU A 72 17.45 11.61 1.07
CA LEU A 72 17.09 10.54 0.14
C LEU A 72 16.52 11.12 -1.17
N ASP A 73 16.80 10.41 -2.28
CA ASP A 73 16.15 10.70 -3.56
C ASP A 73 14.75 10.11 -3.61
N SER A 74 13.81 10.87 -4.18
CA SER A 74 12.40 10.48 -4.17
C SER A 74 11.65 11.03 -5.37
N LYS A 75 10.69 10.25 -5.86
CA LYS A 75 9.73 10.65 -6.88
C LYS A 75 8.30 10.47 -6.40
N PHE A 76 7.45 11.42 -6.77
CA PHE A 76 6.04 11.42 -6.42
C PHE A 76 5.22 11.23 -7.68
N PHE A 77 4.27 10.30 -7.65
CA PHE A 77 3.46 9.90 -8.79
C PHE A 77 1.98 10.13 -8.51
N ILE A 78 1.29 10.74 -9.45
CA ILE A 78 -0.18 10.84 -9.47
C ILE A 78 -0.67 9.99 -10.63
N VAL A 79 -1.63 9.10 -10.40
CA VAL A 79 -2.23 8.32 -11.48
C VAL A 79 -3.56 8.95 -11.90
N ASP A 80 -3.63 9.39 -13.15
CA ASP A 80 -4.87 9.81 -13.78
C ASP A 80 -5.51 8.65 -14.54
N HIS A 81 -6.59 8.12 -13.95
CA HIS A 81 -7.34 7.00 -14.52
C HIS A 81 -8.23 7.36 -15.71
N LYS A 82 -8.50 8.63 -15.92
CA LYS A 82 -9.44 9.14 -16.96
C LYS A 82 -10.83 8.47 -16.95
N ILE A 83 -11.25 7.92 -15.81
CA ILE A 83 -12.55 7.26 -15.67
C ILE A 83 -13.66 8.29 -15.51
N ARG A 84 -13.41 9.34 -14.71
CA ARG A 84 -14.30 10.50 -14.55
C ARG A 84 -13.81 11.66 -15.40
N LYS A 85 -14.73 12.52 -15.86
CA LYS A 85 -14.37 13.71 -16.65
C LYS A 85 -13.43 14.65 -15.90
N GLU A 86 -13.60 14.75 -14.59
CA GLU A 86 -12.85 15.64 -13.70
C GLU A 86 -11.47 15.11 -13.31
N SER A 87 -11.19 13.80 -13.46
CA SER A 87 -9.96 13.17 -12.95
C SER A 87 -8.68 13.84 -13.44
N SER A 88 -8.64 14.24 -14.72
CA SER A 88 -7.48 14.92 -15.29
C SER A 88 -7.30 16.35 -14.74
N LYS A 89 -8.40 17.05 -14.45
CA LYS A 89 -8.37 18.38 -13.80
C LYS A 89 -7.90 18.26 -12.38
N GLU A 90 -8.43 17.29 -11.64
CA GLU A 90 -8.03 16.99 -10.25
C GLU A 90 -6.54 16.63 -10.15
N ALA A 91 -6.03 15.75 -11.03
CA ALA A 91 -4.61 15.36 -11.05
C ALA A 91 -3.69 16.57 -11.32
N LYS A 92 -4.06 17.44 -12.26
CA LYS A 92 -3.34 18.69 -12.54
C LYS A 92 -3.37 19.65 -11.35
N LEU A 93 -4.54 19.80 -10.71
CA LEU A 93 -4.72 20.66 -9.52
C LEU A 93 -3.83 20.19 -8.36
N VAL A 94 -3.85 18.89 -8.03
CA VAL A 94 -3.02 18.29 -6.99
C VAL A 94 -1.53 18.51 -7.30
N ARG A 95 -1.10 18.29 -8.54
CA ARG A 95 0.28 18.52 -8.96
C ARG A 95 0.71 19.97 -8.76
N LEU A 96 -0.10 20.94 -9.22
CA LEU A 96 0.19 22.36 -9.09
C LEU A 96 0.20 22.79 -7.62
N PHE A 97 -0.72 22.26 -6.82
CA PHE A 97 -0.80 22.52 -5.41
C PHE A 97 0.44 22.02 -4.65
N LEU A 98 0.82 20.75 -4.85
CA LEU A 98 1.99 20.15 -4.18
C LEU A 98 3.32 20.78 -4.61
N LYS A 99 3.39 21.34 -5.83
CA LYS A 99 4.55 22.09 -6.30
C LYS A 99 4.87 23.28 -5.40
N LYS A 100 3.87 23.94 -4.78
CA LYS A 100 4.04 25.03 -3.82
C LYS A 100 4.85 24.60 -2.60
N PHE A 101 4.79 23.33 -2.22
CA PHE A 101 5.52 22.71 -1.11
C PHE A 101 6.83 22.02 -1.57
N ASN A 102 7.28 22.32 -2.79
CA ASN A 102 8.45 21.69 -3.39
C ASN A 102 8.35 20.14 -3.45
N ILE A 103 7.12 19.65 -3.67
CA ILE A 103 6.79 18.25 -3.95
C ILE A 103 6.40 18.17 -5.43
N ASN A 104 7.38 17.76 -6.27
CA ASN A 104 7.16 17.67 -7.71
C ASN A 104 6.59 16.30 -8.05
N CYS A 105 5.37 16.27 -8.62
CA CYS A 105 4.67 15.04 -8.98
C CYS A 105 4.68 14.83 -10.50
N GLU A 106 4.97 13.59 -10.91
CA GLU A 106 4.75 13.12 -12.27
C GLU A 106 3.32 12.55 -12.39
N ILE A 107 2.59 12.96 -13.44
CA ILE A 107 1.25 12.42 -13.72
C ILE A 107 1.40 11.24 -14.68
N LEU A 108 0.96 10.08 -14.24
CA LEU A 108 0.90 8.84 -15.01
C LEU A 108 -0.50 8.69 -15.59
N ASN A 109 -0.62 8.83 -16.91
CA ASN A 109 -1.91 8.75 -17.58
C ASN A 109 -2.25 7.31 -17.96
N TRP A 110 -3.48 6.89 -17.67
CA TRP A 110 -3.99 5.66 -18.23
C TRP A 110 -4.53 5.92 -19.65
N HIS A 111 -4.03 5.15 -20.61
CA HIS A 111 -4.49 5.13 -21.98
C HIS A 111 -5.19 3.79 -22.25
N GLY A 112 -6.52 3.79 -22.29
CA GLY A 112 -7.29 2.58 -22.54
C GLY A 112 -8.79 2.84 -22.56
N LYS A 113 -9.56 1.87 -23.05
CA LYS A 113 -11.02 1.95 -23.07
C LYS A 113 -11.58 1.95 -21.64
N LYS A 114 -12.58 2.79 -21.39
CA LYS A 114 -13.27 2.83 -20.10
C LYS A 114 -13.98 1.49 -19.85
N PRO A 115 -13.75 0.82 -18.71
CA PRO A 115 -14.41 -0.45 -18.43
C PRO A 115 -15.90 -0.26 -18.14
N HIS A 116 -16.71 -1.20 -18.61
CA HIS A 116 -18.16 -1.21 -18.40
C HIS A 116 -18.54 -1.93 -17.08
N SER A 117 -17.72 -2.88 -16.62
CA SER A 117 -17.94 -3.64 -15.39
C SER A 117 -16.67 -3.70 -14.55
N ASN A 118 -16.79 -4.05 -13.26
CA ASN A 118 -15.68 -4.15 -12.30
C ASN A 118 -14.71 -2.95 -12.33
N ILE A 119 -15.25 -1.75 -12.52
CA ILE A 119 -14.49 -0.51 -12.76
C ILE A 119 -13.42 -0.30 -11.69
N GLN A 120 -13.75 -0.49 -10.40
CA GLN A 120 -12.81 -0.30 -9.29
C GLN A 120 -11.66 -1.31 -9.31
N GLY A 121 -11.93 -2.58 -9.63
CA GLY A 121 -10.93 -3.63 -9.73
C GLY A 121 -9.95 -3.35 -10.88
N ILE A 122 -10.48 -3.03 -12.06
CA ILE A 122 -9.68 -2.71 -13.24
C ILE A 122 -8.85 -1.44 -13.01
N ALA A 123 -9.46 -0.37 -12.47
CA ALA A 123 -8.76 0.86 -12.13
C ALA A 123 -7.62 0.62 -11.14
N ARG A 124 -7.85 -0.23 -10.12
CA ARG A 124 -6.80 -0.62 -9.17
C ARG A 124 -5.64 -1.33 -9.87
N ASN A 125 -5.92 -2.34 -10.69
CA ASN A 125 -4.88 -3.09 -11.40
C ASN A 125 -4.06 -2.19 -12.33
N LYS A 126 -4.74 -1.33 -13.09
CA LYS A 126 -4.07 -0.35 -13.98
C LYS A 126 -3.23 0.67 -13.22
N ARG A 127 -3.71 1.16 -12.07
CA ARG A 127 -2.93 2.03 -11.20
C ARG A 127 -1.63 1.38 -10.76
N TYR A 128 -1.69 0.13 -10.28
CA TYR A 128 -0.49 -0.58 -9.87
C TYR A 128 0.46 -0.83 -11.05
N ALA A 129 -0.05 -1.19 -12.22
CA ALA A 129 0.76 -1.38 -13.42
C ALA A 129 1.50 -0.10 -13.82
N LEU A 130 0.82 1.05 -13.86
CA LEU A 130 1.43 2.35 -14.16
C LEU A 130 2.49 2.74 -13.14
N LEU A 131 2.21 2.58 -11.85
CA LEU A 131 3.15 2.87 -10.78
C LEU A 131 4.38 1.96 -10.84
N LYS A 132 4.21 0.66 -11.07
CA LYS A 132 5.31 -0.30 -11.25
C LYS A 132 6.18 0.08 -12.44
N ASN A 133 5.59 0.40 -13.58
CA ASN A 133 6.33 0.84 -14.77
C ASN A 133 7.13 2.12 -14.52
N ALA A 134 6.52 3.10 -13.83
CA ALA A 134 7.21 4.32 -13.44
C ALA A 134 8.36 4.05 -12.45
N CYS A 135 8.18 3.13 -11.51
CA CYS A 135 9.24 2.70 -10.60
C CYS A 135 10.39 2.03 -11.36
N LYS A 136 10.10 1.09 -12.27
CA LYS A 136 11.13 0.44 -13.11
C LYS A 136 11.93 1.45 -13.93
N LYS A 137 11.24 2.40 -14.61
CA LYS A 137 11.87 3.46 -15.40
C LYS A 137 12.82 4.36 -14.60
N ASN A 138 12.63 4.46 -13.30
CA ASN A 138 13.40 5.36 -12.43
C ASN A 138 14.31 4.63 -11.44
N ASP A 139 14.52 3.31 -11.60
CA ASP A 139 15.29 2.44 -10.68
C ASP A 139 14.81 2.52 -9.22
N ILE A 140 13.50 2.62 -9.02
CA ILE A 140 12.88 2.70 -7.71
C ILE A 140 12.53 1.29 -7.24
N LYS A 141 13.08 0.90 -6.08
CA LYS A 141 12.81 -0.40 -5.44
C LYS A 141 11.68 -0.36 -4.43
N HIS A 142 11.41 0.79 -3.82
CA HIS A 142 10.41 0.96 -2.78
C HIS A 142 9.32 1.93 -3.21
N LEU A 143 8.06 1.48 -3.23
CA LEU A 143 6.89 2.28 -3.54
C LEU A 143 6.02 2.46 -2.30
N LEU A 144 5.86 3.68 -1.83
CA LEU A 144 5.00 4.02 -0.70
C LEU A 144 3.58 4.28 -1.17
N ILE A 145 2.60 3.67 -0.48
CA ILE A 145 1.17 3.87 -0.73
C ILE A 145 0.43 4.22 0.56
N GLY A 146 -0.60 5.06 0.47
CA GLY A 146 -1.32 5.66 1.61
C GLY A 146 -2.44 4.80 2.18
N HIS A 147 -2.27 3.48 2.30
CA HIS A 147 -3.21 2.63 3.01
C HIS A 147 -3.04 2.78 4.53
N HIS A 148 -4.16 2.79 5.25
CA HIS A 148 -4.24 2.97 6.69
C HIS A 148 -5.05 1.86 7.37
N VAL A 149 -5.20 1.91 8.70
CA VAL A 149 -5.80 0.82 9.46
C VAL A 149 -7.28 0.57 9.09
N ASP A 150 -8.04 1.62 8.76
CA ASP A 150 -9.43 1.43 8.37
C ASP A 150 -9.54 0.67 7.02
N ASP A 151 -8.57 0.83 6.09
CA ASP A 151 -8.49 0.01 4.86
C ASP A 151 -8.21 -1.48 5.18
N LEU A 152 -7.45 -1.75 6.26
CA LEU A 152 -7.23 -3.12 6.74
C LEU A 152 -8.54 -3.76 7.16
N TYR A 153 -9.35 -3.04 7.95
CA TYR A 153 -10.64 -3.52 8.42
C TYR A 153 -11.64 -3.72 7.27
N GLU A 154 -11.75 -2.73 6.36
CA GLU A 154 -12.59 -2.88 5.16
C GLU A 154 -12.20 -4.12 4.36
N ASN A 155 -10.91 -4.34 4.15
CA ASN A 155 -10.42 -5.48 3.38
C ASN A 155 -10.68 -6.82 4.09
N PHE A 156 -10.55 -6.84 5.41
CA PHE A 156 -10.88 -8.02 6.23
C PHE A 156 -12.34 -8.44 6.00
N PHE A 157 -13.30 -7.53 6.16
CA PHE A 157 -14.72 -7.83 5.96
C PHE A 157 -15.05 -8.19 4.50
N ILE A 158 -14.46 -7.51 3.51
CA ILE A 158 -14.64 -7.87 2.10
C ILE A 158 -14.21 -9.32 1.84
N ARG A 159 -13.11 -9.75 2.43
CA ARG A 159 -12.60 -11.12 2.27
C ARG A 159 -13.40 -12.14 3.06
N LEU A 160 -13.84 -11.78 4.26
CA LEU A 160 -14.72 -12.62 5.08
C LEU A 160 -16.02 -12.92 4.33
N LEU A 161 -16.66 -11.90 3.76
CA LEU A 161 -17.87 -12.05 2.95
C LEU A 161 -17.70 -12.84 1.65
N ARG A 162 -16.45 -13.02 1.21
CA ARG A 162 -16.10 -13.86 0.04
C ARG A 162 -15.74 -15.30 0.42
N GLY A 163 -15.86 -15.69 1.68
CA GLY A 163 -15.45 -17.00 2.15
C GLY A 163 -13.95 -17.24 2.14
N SER A 164 -13.13 -16.17 2.26
CA SER A 164 -11.67 -16.32 2.26
C SER A 164 -11.20 -17.09 3.49
N GLY A 165 -10.34 -18.09 3.29
CA GLY A 165 -9.65 -18.80 4.37
C GLY A 165 -8.58 -17.95 5.07
N LEU A 166 -7.88 -18.54 6.02
CA LEU A 166 -6.92 -17.89 6.91
C LEU A 166 -5.86 -17.04 6.17
N LYS A 167 -5.26 -17.57 5.12
CA LYS A 167 -4.29 -16.85 4.27
C LYS A 167 -4.89 -15.58 3.68
N GLY A 168 -6.12 -15.66 3.19
CA GLY A 168 -6.82 -14.52 2.65
C GLY A 168 -7.10 -13.45 3.69
N LEU A 169 -7.67 -13.81 4.84
CA LEU A 169 -8.05 -12.90 5.90
C LEU A 169 -6.85 -12.16 6.51
N SER A 170 -5.71 -12.85 6.65
CA SER A 170 -4.50 -12.30 7.28
C SER A 170 -3.57 -11.52 6.34
N SER A 171 -3.71 -11.61 5.02
CA SER A 171 -2.69 -11.14 4.06
C SER A 171 -2.67 -9.63 3.80
N PHE A 172 -3.71 -8.86 4.18
CA PHE A 172 -3.72 -7.42 3.98
C PHE A 172 -2.86 -6.70 5.04
N GLY A 173 -2.24 -5.61 4.64
CA GLY A 173 -1.41 -4.78 5.52
C GLY A 173 0.07 -5.15 5.54
N GLU A 174 0.43 -6.31 5.01
CA GLU A 174 1.83 -6.70 4.92
C GLU A 174 2.54 -6.00 3.76
N THR A 175 3.86 -5.91 3.90
CA THR A 175 4.74 -5.51 2.81
C THR A 175 4.66 -6.57 1.72
N VAL A 176 4.38 -6.15 0.50
CA VAL A 176 4.32 -7.05 -0.66
C VAL A 176 5.56 -6.85 -1.50
N LYS A 177 6.38 -7.91 -1.61
CA LYS A 177 7.43 -7.97 -2.61
C LYS A 177 6.83 -8.56 -3.89
N GLU A 178 6.88 -7.81 -4.95
CA GLU A 178 6.41 -8.24 -6.26
C GLU A 178 7.53 -9.03 -6.93
N GLU A 179 7.34 -10.33 -7.07
CA GLU A 179 8.37 -11.25 -7.60
C GLU A 179 8.85 -10.85 -9.00
N GLU A 180 7.92 -10.45 -9.88
CA GLU A 180 8.24 -10.09 -11.27
C GLU A 180 8.96 -8.74 -11.44
N SER A 181 8.82 -7.81 -10.51
CA SER A 181 9.28 -6.43 -10.68
C SER A 181 10.38 -6.02 -9.71
N ASN A 182 10.74 -6.86 -8.74
CA ASN A 182 11.63 -6.51 -7.62
C ASN A 182 11.22 -5.23 -6.86
N ILE A 183 9.97 -4.78 -7.04
CA ILE A 183 9.45 -3.60 -6.36
C ILE A 183 8.78 -4.04 -5.06
N VAL A 184 9.17 -3.39 -3.97
CA VAL A 184 8.58 -3.60 -2.66
C VAL A 184 7.54 -2.50 -2.40
N ILE A 185 6.28 -2.90 -2.25
CA ILE A 185 5.19 -1.98 -1.90
C ILE A 185 5.15 -1.86 -0.38
N LEU A 186 5.36 -0.66 0.12
CA LEU A 186 5.36 -0.33 1.54
C LEU A 186 4.09 0.45 1.93
N ARG A 187 3.52 0.13 3.09
CA ARG A 187 2.32 0.77 3.64
C ARG A 187 2.63 1.41 5.00
N PRO A 188 3.39 2.50 5.05
CA PRO A 188 3.89 3.06 6.30
C PRO A 188 2.79 3.67 7.19
N LEU A 189 1.57 3.84 6.65
CA LEU A 189 0.43 4.39 7.39
C LEU A 189 -0.51 3.31 7.93
N ILE A 190 -0.21 2.02 7.76
CA ILE A 190 -1.12 0.91 8.05
C ILE A 190 -1.58 0.82 9.51
N ASN A 191 -0.80 1.36 10.43
CA ASN A 191 -1.09 1.37 11.87
C ASN A 191 -1.77 2.67 12.36
N PHE A 192 -2.08 3.60 11.44
CA PHE A 192 -2.70 4.87 11.80
C PHE A 192 -4.15 4.93 11.33
N GLU A 193 -4.99 5.56 12.15
CA GLU A 193 -6.38 5.78 11.80
C GLU A 193 -6.54 6.95 10.82
N LYS A 194 -7.55 6.90 9.98
CA LYS A 194 -7.88 7.93 8.99
C LYS A 194 -8.01 9.33 9.60
N LYS A 195 -8.55 9.45 10.83
CA LYS A 195 -8.66 10.74 11.53
C LYS A 195 -7.32 11.46 11.71
N HIS A 196 -6.23 10.72 11.97
CA HIS A 196 -4.89 11.28 12.09
C HIS A 196 -4.37 11.84 10.77
N LEU A 197 -4.67 11.14 9.67
CA LEU A 197 -4.24 11.52 8.32
C LEU A 197 -5.01 12.76 7.83
N ILE A 198 -6.32 12.81 8.09
CA ILE A 198 -7.15 13.99 7.83
C ILE A 198 -6.62 15.18 8.64
N TYR A 199 -6.29 14.98 9.92
CA TYR A 199 -5.72 16.02 10.76
C TYR A 199 -4.43 16.60 10.17
N ILE A 200 -3.50 15.73 9.74
CA ILE A 200 -2.25 16.16 9.09
C ILE A 200 -2.55 16.96 7.82
N SER A 201 -3.39 16.44 6.93
CA SER A 201 -3.70 17.09 5.66
C SER A 201 -4.36 18.46 5.84
N LYS A 202 -5.27 18.58 6.81
CA LYS A 202 -5.91 19.86 7.14
C LYS A 202 -4.92 20.88 7.73
N ASN A 203 -4.04 20.47 8.64
CA ASN A 203 -3.10 21.39 9.29
C ASN A 203 -1.95 21.82 8.38
N VAL A 204 -1.45 20.92 7.53
CA VAL A 204 -0.30 21.19 6.66
C VAL A 204 -0.72 21.85 5.37
N PHE A 205 -1.72 21.30 4.71
CA PHE A 205 -2.08 21.68 3.35
C PHE A 205 -3.32 22.55 3.28
N LYS A 206 -4.23 22.46 4.26
CA LYS A 206 -5.57 23.11 4.24
C LYS A 206 -6.37 22.77 2.97
N PHE A 207 -6.05 21.65 2.34
CA PHE A 207 -6.59 21.22 1.06
C PHE A 207 -6.54 19.71 0.93
N PHE A 208 -7.56 19.13 0.38
CA PHE A 208 -7.57 17.78 -0.23
C PHE A 208 -8.80 17.64 -1.12
N ILE A 209 -8.76 16.67 -2.03
CA ILE A 209 -9.89 16.32 -2.89
C ILE A 209 -10.76 15.30 -2.17
N GLU A 210 -12.05 15.58 -2.07
CA GLU A 210 -13.05 14.62 -1.64
C GLU A 210 -13.56 13.84 -2.85
N ASP A 211 -13.38 12.51 -2.84
CA ASP A 211 -13.91 11.66 -3.90
C ASP A 211 -15.40 11.36 -3.62
N PRO A 212 -16.32 11.82 -4.48
CA PRO A 212 -17.77 11.58 -4.30
C PRO A 212 -18.13 10.09 -4.21
N SER A 213 -17.30 9.21 -4.81
CA SER A 213 -17.52 7.77 -4.75
C SER A 213 -17.43 7.18 -3.34
N ASN A 214 -16.80 7.89 -2.40
CA ASN A 214 -16.68 7.44 -1.00
C ASN A 214 -18.02 7.35 -0.26
N GLN A 215 -19.02 8.13 -0.68
CA GLN A 215 -20.36 8.14 -0.08
C GLN A 215 -21.37 7.29 -0.85
N ASN A 216 -21.02 6.85 -2.05
CA ASN A 216 -21.94 6.09 -2.91
C ASN A 216 -22.04 4.65 -2.47
N LEU A 217 -23.23 4.25 -1.95
CA LEU A 217 -23.53 2.89 -1.48
C LEU A 217 -23.58 1.83 -2.59
N ASN A 218 -23.55 2.21 -3.86
CA ASN A 218 -23.39 1.23 -4.94
C ASN A 218 -22.02 0.54 -4.88
N PHE A 219 -21.04 1.17 -4.24
CA PHE A 219 -19.72 0.57 -4.08
C PHE A 219 -19.62 -0.30 -2.82
N GLN A 220 -19.09 -1.51 -2.97
CA GLN A 220 -18.94 -2.47 -1.88
C GLN A 220 -18.22 -1.88 -0.67
N ARG A 221 -17.16 -1.08 -0.86
CA ARG A 221 -16.42 -0.48 0.24
C ARG A 221 -17.24 0.49 1.07
N SER A 222 -18.11 1.28 0.45
CA SER A 222 -19.00 2.21 1.17
C SER A 222 -20.00 1.44 2.02
N ARG A 223 -20.55 0.33 1.50
CA ARG A 223 -21.42 -0.56 2.28
C ARG A 223 -20.70 -1.22 3.45
N ILE A 224 -19.45 -1.65 3.25
CA ILE A 224 -18.63 -2.23 4.32
C ILE A 224 -18.33 -1.21 5.43
N ARG A 225 -18.05 0.05 5.09
CA ARG A 225 -17.86 1.12 6.10
C ARG A 225 -19.13 1.29 6.95
N LYS A 226 -20.29 1.26 6.33
CA LYS A 226 -21.57 1.30 7.05
C LYS A 226 -21.73 0.07 7.95
N LEU A 227 -21.45 -1.13 7.44
CA LEU A 227 -21.48 -2.36 8.23
C LEU A 227 -20.55 -2.30 9.44
N ILE A 228 -19.29 -1.84 9.26
CA ILE A 228 -18.33 -1.68 10.36
C ILE A 228 -18.86 -0.68 11.40
N PHE A 229 -19.48 0.41 10.96
CA PHE A 229 -20.10 1.39 11.85
C PHE A 229 -21.25 0.77 12.66
N ASP A 230 -22.09 -0.05 12.05
CA ASP A 230 -23.19 -0.71 12.74
C ASP A 230 -22.66 -1.79 13.72
N LEU A 231 -21.66 -2.58 13.31
CA LEU A 231 -20.99 -3.54 14.21
C LEU A 231 -20.31 -2.88 15.42
N ASN A 232 -19.86 -1.63 15.28
CA ASN A 232 -19.34 -0.89 16.43
C ASN A 232 -20.41 -0.64 17.51
N LYS A 233 -21.68 -0.47 17.13
CA LYS A 233 -22.79 -0.32 18.08
C LYS A 233 -23.06 -1.62 18.82
N GLU A 234 -22.80 -2.76 18.17
CA GLU A 234 -22.90 -4.11 18.74
C GLU A 234 -21.65 -4.53 19.54
N GLY A 235 -20.76 -3.58 19.82
CA GLY A 235 -19.58 -3.82 20.68
C GLY A 235 -18.33 -4.30 19.97
N LEU A 236 -18.29 -4.32 18.63
CA LEU A 236 -17.05 -4.50 17.88
C LEU A 236 -16.23 -3.21 17.99
N ASP A 237 -15.18 -3.22 18.79
CA ASP A 237 -14.23 -2.12 18.80
C ASP A 237 -13.00 -2.42 17.92
N LYS A 238 -12.27 -1.35 17.58
CA LYS A 238 -11.06 -1.45 16.76
C LYS A 238 -9.96 -2.29 17.41
N LYS A 239 -9.87 -2.29 18.75
CA LYS A 239 -8.84 -3.06 19.48
C LYS A 239 -9.11 -4.56 19.37
N LYS A 240 -10.39 -4.97 19.53
CA LYS A 240 -10.83 -6.37 19.39
C LYS A 240 -10.57 -6.86 17.97
N LEU A 241 -10.95 -6.07 16.95
CA LEU A 241 -10.74 -6.42 15.54
C LEU A 241 -9.25 -6.53 15.20
N ASP A 242 -8.44 -5.59 15.69
CA ASP A 242 -6.99 -5.62 15.51
C ASP A 242 -6.34 -6.83 16.19
N LEU A 243 -6.81 -7.18 17.39
CA LEU A 243 -6.37 -8.39 18.08
C LEU A 243 -6.71 -9.66 17.28
N THR A 244 -7.94 -9.76 16.79
CA THR A 244 -8.38 -10.89 15.94
C THR A 244 -7.49 -11.02 14.70
N ILE A 245 -7.26 -9.92 13.98
CA ILE A 245 -6.42 -9.93 12.78
C ILE A 245 -4.98 -10.32 13.11
N ARG A 246 -4.42 -9.86 14.24
CA ARG A 246 -3.08 -10.26 14.70
C ARG A 246 -3.01 -11.74 15.03
N ASN A 247 -4.00 -12.29 15.72
CA ASN A 247 -4.06 -13.71 16.04
C ASN A 247 -4.12 -14.57 14.78
N LEU A 248 -4.97 -14.18 13.81
CA LEU A 248 -5.04 -14.86 12.51
C LEU A 248 -3.70 -14.80 11.76
N LYS A 249 -2.99 -13.66 11.80
CA LYS A 249 -1.64 -13.55 11.21
C LYS A 249 -0.64 -14.46 11.89
N SER A 250 -0.65 -14.52 13.22
CA SER A 250 0.24 -15.40 14.00
C SER A 250 0.01 -16.86 13.61
N SER A 251 -1.25 -17.31 13.56
CA SER A 251 -1.61 -18.66 13.13
C SER A 251 -1.17 -18.95 11.69
N ASN A 252 -1.39 -17.97 10.78
CA ASN A 252 -0.94 -18.10 9.40
C ASN A 252 0.58 -18.21 9.26
N ASN A 253 1.34 -17.48 10.08
CA ASN A 253 2.81 -17.57 10.08
C ASN A 253 3.29 -18.95 10.57
N SER A 254 2.63 -19.55 11.57
CA SER A 254 2.93 -20.90 12.02
C SER A 254 2.71 -21.93 10.90
N ILE A 255 1.58 -21.84 10.19
CA ILE A 255 1.33 -22.72 9.03
C ILE A 255 2.39 -22.50 7.94
N ASN A 256 2.72 -21.27 7.62
CA ASN A 256 3.74 -20.96 6.59
C ASN A 256 5.12 -21.49 6.97
N PHE A 257 5.47 -21.54 8.27
CA PHE A 257 6.70 -22.17 8.75
C PHE A 257 6.71 -23.66 8.37
N TYR A 258 5.64 -24.39 8.65
CA TYR A 258 5.55 -25.81 8.30
C TYR A 258 5.48 -26.05 6.80
N VAL A 259 4.82 -25.18 6.04
CA VAL A 259 4.81 -25.22 4.56
C VAL A 259 6.22 -25.07 4.01
N THR A 260 7.00 -24.10 4.53
CA THR A 260 8.39 -23.91 4.09
C THR A 260 9.25 -25.12 4.45
N LYS A 261 9.11 -25.63 5.67
CA LYS A 261 9.81 -26.82 6.13
C LYS A 261 9.48 -28.04 5.28
N ASN A 262 8.19 -28.28 4.98
CA ASN A 262 7.77 -29.40 4.12
C ASN A 262 8.39 -29.33 2.72
N ILE A 263 8.46 -28.15 2.10
CA ILE A 263 9.10 -27.97 0.79
C ILE A 263 10.61 -28.20 0.88
N GLN A 264 11.27 -27.70 1.92
CA GLN A 264 12.72 -27.84 2.09
C GLN A 264 13.13 -29.30 2.33
N ASP A 265 12.39 -30.02 3.18
CA ASP A 265 12.75 -31.37 3.60
C ASP A 265 12.27 -32.45 2.60
N ASN A 266 11.15 -32.19 1.91
CA ASN A 266 10.42 -33.23 1.18
C ASN A 266 10.25 -32.95 -0.33
N ALA A 267 10.78 -31.82 -0.87
CA ALA A 267 10.66 -31.46 -2.28
C ALA A 267 12.00 -31.03 -2.88
N LYS A 268 12.49 -31.73 -3.89
CA LYS A 268 13.73 -31.41 -4.61
C LYS A 268 13.40 -30.84 -5.99
N PHE A 269 13.86 -29.62 -6.27
CA PHE A 269 13.69 -29.00 -7.59
C PHE A 269 14.84 -29.35 -8.53
N LEU A 270 14.52 -29.96 -9.67
CA LEU A 270 15.46 -30.25 -10.76
C LEU A 270 15.37 -29.14 -11.79
N LYS A 271 16.32 -28.21 -11.74
CA LYS A 271 16.27 -26.97 -12.56
C LYS A 271 16.32 -27.26 -14.06
N GLN A 272 17.10 -28.24 -14.49
CA GLN A 272 17.26 -28.59 -15.92
C GLN A 272 15.96 -29.11 -16.54
N GLU A 273 15.21 -29.90 -15.77
CA GLU A 273 13.96 -30.52 -16.21
C GLU A 273 12.72 -29.70 -15.85
N ASN A 274 12.90 -28.59 -15.14
CA ASN A 274 11.81 -27.79 -14.56
C ASN A 274 10.79 -28.63 -13.77
N THR A 275 11.27 -29.62 -13.02
CA THR A 275 10.47 -30.66 -12.34
C THR A 275 10.74 -30.65 -10.85
N TYR A 276 9.75 -31.02 -10.03
CA TYR A 276 9.92 -31.32 -8.61
C TYR A 276 9.78 -32.83 -8.36
N ILE A 277 10.72 -33.39 -7.60
CA ILE A 277 10.60 -34.70 -6.99
C ILE A 277 10.08 -34.51 -5.59
N LEU A 278 8.95 -35.16 -5.27
CA LEU A 278 8.34 -35.12 -3.93
C LEU A 278 8.51 -36.51 -3.31
N ASN A 279 9.03 -36.58 -2.09
CA ASN A 279 9.09 -37.86 -1.36
C ASN A 279 7.74 -38.15 -0.66
N LYS A 280 7.56 -39.36 -0.12
CA LYS A 280 6.31 -39.79 0.52
C LYS A 280 5.93 -38.91 1.75
N PHE A 281 6.91 -38.38 2.46
CA PHE A 281 6.67 -37.54 3.65
C PHE A 281 6.12 -36.16 3.32
N PHE A 282 6.23 -35.74 2.04
CA PHE A 282 5.57 -34.50 1.59
C PHE A 282 4.06 -34.54 1.80
N PHE A 283 3.46 -35.72 1.63
CA PHE A 283 2.02 -35.94 1.77
C PHE A 283 1.63 -36.45 3.18
N ASN A 284 2.60 -36.65 4.07
CA ASN A 284 2.36 -37.01 5.47
C ASN A 284 2.39 -35.79 6.38
N GLN A 285 1.61 -34.77 6.03
CA GLN A 285 1.48 -33.51 6.75
C GLN A 285 -0.02 -33.19 6.95
N SER A 286 -0.33 -32.14 7.71
CA SER A 286 -1.72 -31.64 7.78
C SER A 286 -2.20 -31.18 6.39
N GLN A 287 -3.50 -31.34 6.12
CA GLN A 287 -4.11 -31.03 4.83
C GLN A 287 -3.76 -29.61 4.33
N GLU A 288 -3.82 -28.62 5.19
CA GLU A 288 -3.49 -27.23 4.83
C GLU A 288 -2.02 -27.03 4.46
N VAL A 289 -1.11 -27.74 5.16
CA VAL A 289 0.33 -27.72 4.82
C VAL A 289 0.58 -28.37 3.46
N ILE A 290 -0.02 -29.54 3.21
CA ILE A 290 0.09 -30.23 1.91
C ILE A 290 -0.45 -29.31 0.80
N PHE A 291 -1.66 -28.79 0.95
CA PHE A 291 -2.31 -27.96 -0.05
C PHE A 291 -1.47 -26.73 -0.42
N ARG A 292 -0.96 -26.02 0.59
CA ARG A 292 -0.12 -24.82 0.36
C ARG A 292 1.23 -25.17 -0.23
N SER A 293 1.89 -26.20 0.27
CA SER A 293 3.18 -26.66 -0.25
C SER A 293 3.06 -27.08 -1.72
N PHE A 294 2.04 -27.86 -2.03
CA PHE A 294 1.79 -28.31 -3.41
C PHE A 294 1.44 -27.15 -4.34
N SER A 295 0.62 -26.19 -3.88
CA SER A 295 0.31 -24.98 -4.63
C SER A 295 1.56 -24.14 -4.97
N ILE A 296 2.54 -24.09 -4.05
CA ILE A 296 3.82 -23.37 -4.28
C ILE A 296 4.66 -24.13 -5.31
N VAL A 297 4.75 -25.42 -5.18
CA VAL A 297 5.48 -26.29 -6.13
C VAL A 297 4.91 -26.15 -7.54
N LEU A 298 3.58 -26.29 -7.69
CA LEU A 298 2.90 -26.14 -8.98
C LEU A 298 3.13 -24.76 -9.60
N LYS A 299 3.02 -23.67 -8.82
CA LYS A 299 3.29 -22.31 -9.32
C LYS A 299 4.72 -22.11 -9.80
N LYS A 300 5.68 -22.84 -9.24
CA LYS A 300 7.08 -22.71 -9.63
C LYS A 300 7.40 -23.45 -10.93
N ILE A 301 6.69 -24.55 -11.21
CA ILE A 301 6.80 -25.32 -12.46
C ILE A 301 5.99 -24.65 -13.57
N SER A 302 4.79 -24.21 -13.24
CA SER A 302 3.86 -23.60 -14.18
C SER A 302 4.29 -22.17 -14.51
N SER A 303 4.49 -21.88 -15.80
CA SER A 303 4.63 -20.50 -16.30
C SER A 303 3.32 -19.74 -16.30
N ARG A 304 2.20 -20.38 -15.95
CA ARG A 304 0.84 -19.79 -15.87
C ARG A 304 0.45 -19.53 -14.42
N TYR A 305 -0.04 -18.34 -14.16
CA TYR A 305 -0.70 -18.02 -12.90
C TYR A 305 -2.08 -18.69 -12.85
N TYR A 306 -2.33 -19.47 -11.82
CA TYR A 306 -3.67 -19.87 -11.43
C TYR A 306 -4.22 -18.86 -10.43
#